data_bda0290b59568b4c9cc95264fedc5ce1
#
_entry.id   bda0290b59568b4c9cc95264fedc5ce1
#
_cell.length_a   1.000
_cell.length_b   1.000
_cell.length_c   1.000
_cell.angle_alpha   90.00
_cell.angle_beta   90.00
_cell.angle_gamma   90.00
#
_symmetry.space_group_name_H-M   'P 1'
#
loop_
_entity.id
_entity.type
_entity.pdbx_description
1 polymer ?
#
loop_
_entity_poly.entity_id
_entity_poly.type
_entity_poly.pdbx_seq_one_letter_code
_entity_poly.pdbx_strand_id
1 'polypeptide(L)'
;MLLEVKHLKKVFKTRFSKEETTALVDIDFGVEEGEYIAIMGESGSGKTTLLNILSTLEKPTSGQVLLNKEDITAIKDKEISAFRRDHLGFVFQDFNLLDTLNVRDNIYLPLVLSKSSVELMKSRLKVLAPKLNIENLLEKQPFELSGGQKQRV
;
A
#
# COMPACT_ATOMS: atom_id res chain seq x y z
N MET A 1 -4.11 10.52 -18.07
CA MET A 1 -3.89 9.17 -17.49
C MET A 1 -3.08 9.35 -16.22
N LEU A 2 -3.60 8.91 -15.07
CA LEU A 2 -2.93 8.97 -13.77
C LEU A 2 -1.94 7.83 -13.60
N LEU A 3 -2.41 6.60 -13.86
CA LEU A 3 -1.61 5.38 -13.80
C LEU A 3 -1.64 4.69 -15.18
N GLU A 4 -0.51 4.19 -15.63
CA GLU A 4 -0.39 3.45 -16.88
C GLU A 4 0.50 2.22 -16.68
N VAL A 5 -0.03 1.06 -16.96
CA VAL A 5 0.65 -0.24 -16.86
C VAL A 5 0.94 -0.73 -18.26
N LYS A 6 2.21 -1.08 -18.54
CA LYS A 6 2.67 -1.48 -19.88
C LYS A 6 3.44 -2.79 -19.84
N HIS A 7 2.93 -3.79 -20.55
CA HIS A 7 3.57 -5.09 -20.76
C HIS A 7 4.08 -5.72 -19.46
N LEU A 8 3.29 -5.57 -18.37
CA LEU A 8 3.71 -5.96 -17.05
C LEU A 8 3.75 -7.48 -16.91
N LYS A 9 4.92 -8.01 -16.58
CA LYS A 9 5.16 -9.44 -16.37
C LYS A 9 5.79 -9.69 -15.00
N LYS A 10 5.35 -10.76 -14.33
CA LYS A 10 5.98 -11.24 -13.10
C LYS A 10 6.15 -12.75 -13.11
N VAL A 11 7.39 -13.17 -12.93
CA VAL A 11 7.79 -14.58 -12.77
C VAL A 11 8.51 -14.71 -11.43
N PHE A 12 8.05 -15.61 -10.59
CA PHE A 12 8.73 -15.98 -9.35
C PHE A 12 9.63 -17.18 -9.59
N LYS A 13 10.88 -17.09 -9.13
CA LYS A 13 11.86 -18.17 -9.19
C LYS A 13 12.11 -18.71 -7.78
N THR A 14 11.96 -19.99 -7.59
CA THR A 14 12.26 -20.63 -6.31
C THR A 14 13.77 -20.92 -6.23
N ARG A 15 14.42 -20.50 -5.14
CA ARG A 15 15.89 -20.65 -4.97
C ARG A 15 16.40 -22.08 -5.06
N PHE A 16 15.56 -23.07 -4.78
CA PHE A 16 15.93 -24.48 -4.65
C PHE A 16 15.30 -25.41 -5.70
N SER A 17 14.47 -24.89 -6.61
CA SER A 17 13.93 -25.64 -7.75
C SER A 17 14.13 -24.86 -9.04
N LYS A 18 14.18 -25.60 -10.16
CA LYS A 18 14.15 -24.97 -11.51
C LYS A 18 12.76 -24.51 -11.92
N GLU A 19 11.78 -24.64 -11.02
CA GLU A 19 10.40 -24.29 -11.31
C GLU A 19 10.21 -22.77 -11.23
N GLU A 20 9.65 -22.24 -12.28
CA GLU A 20 9.25 -20.84 -12.39
C GLU A 20 7.72 -20.75 -12.34
N THR A 21 7.19 -19.88 -11.50
CA THR A 21 5.75 -19.59 -11.44
C THR A 21 5.49 -18.24 -12.07
N THR A 22 4.80 -18.22 -13.20
CA THR A 22 4.38 -16.97 -13.84
C THR A 22 3.09 -16.48 -13.19
N ALA A 23 3.17 -15.37 -12.48
CA ALA A 23 2.03 -14.75 -11.79
C ALA A 23 1.32 -13.72 -12.67
N LEU A 24 2.05 -12.99 -13.51
CA LEU A 24 1.52 -12.03 -14.50
C LEU A 24 2.22 -12.27 -15.83
N VAL A 25 1.45 -12.31 -16.92
CA VAL A 25 1.97 -12.66 -18.25
C VAL A 25 2.28 -11.42 -19.08
N ASP A 26 1.29 -10.57 -19.33
CA ASP A 26 1.39 -9.38 -20.16
C ASP A 26 0.18 -8.51 -19.84
N ILE A 27 0.33 -7.63 -18.85
CA ILE A 27 -0.79 -6.83 -18.32
C ILE A 27 -0.62 -5.40 -18.81
N ASP A 28 -1.67 -4.91 -19.48
CA ASP A 28 -1.76 -3.55 -19.99
C ASP A 28 -3.10 -2.93 -19.57
N PHE A 29 -3.06 -1.79 -18.90
CA PHE A 29 -4.23 -0.97 -18.63
C PHE A 29 -3.83 0.43 -18.17
N GLY A 30 -4.80 1.34 -18.18
CA GLY A 30 -4.63 2.69 -17.66
C GLY A 30 -5.75 3.09 -16.72
N VAL A 31 -5.47 4.07 -15.87
CA VAL A 31 -6.41 4.64 -14.88
C VAL A 31 -6.37 6.16 -15.01
N GLU A 32 -7.52 6.78 -15.15
CA GLU A 32 -7.62 8.23 -15.11
C GLU A 32 -7.78 8.75 -13.68
N GLU A 33 -7.54 10.04 -13.50
CA GLU A 33 -7.75 10.66 -12.20
C GLU A 33 -9.23 10.61 -11.79
N GLY A 34 -9.50 10.21 -10.55
CA GLY A 34 -10.85 10.08 -10.01
C GLY A 34 -11.54 8.76 -10.34
N GLU A 35 -10.92 7.85 -11.09
CA GLU A 35 -11.50 6.53 -11.36
C GLU A 35 -11.40 5.60 -10.14
N TYR A 36 -12.39 4.72 -10.05
CA TYR A 36 -12.43 3.59 -9.13
C TYR A 36 -12.38 2.29 -9.93
N ILE A 37 -11.33 1.49 -9.73
CA ILE A 37 -11.11 0.24 -10.46
C ILE A 37 -11.17 -0.95 -9.52
N ALA A 38 -11.92 -1.99 -9.91
CA ALA A 38 -11.97 -3.28 -9.23
C ALA A 38 -11.20 -4.33 -10.03
N ILE A 39 -10.21 -4.97 -9.38
CA ILE A 39 -9.46 -6.11 -9.93
C ILE A 39 -10.09 -7.40 -9.41
N MET A 40 -10.72 -8.16 -10.30
CA MET A 40 -11.43 -9.40 -9.99
C MET A 40 -10.79 -10.60 -10.67
N GLY A 41 -11.04 -11.80 -10.15
CA GLY A 41 -10.54 -13.06 -10.69
C GLY A 41 -10.47 -14.16 -9.63
N GLU A 42 -10.19 -15.38 -10.04
CA GLU A 42 -10.05 -16.54 -9.17
C GLU A 42 -8.89 -16.42 -8.19
N SER A 43 -8.91 -17.25 -7.13
CA SER A 43 -7.76 -17.34 -6.23
C SER A 43 -6.51 -17.78 -7.01
N GLY A 44 -5.37 -17.14 -6.77
CA GLY A 44 -4.13 -17.44 -7.49
C GLY A 44 -3.98 -16.75 -8.86
N SER A 45 -4.94 -15.96 -9.33
CA SER A 45 -4.87 -15.27 -10.64
C SER A 45 -3.91 -14.08 -10.70
N GLY A 46 -3.12 -13.83 -9.66
CA GLY A 46 -2.10 -12.77 -9.65
C GLY A 46 -2.57 -11.39 -9.14
N LYS A 47 -3.82 -11.24 -8.66
CA LYS A 47 -4.36 -9.94 -8.17
C LYS A 47 -3.48 -9.27 -7.13
N THR A 48 -3.11 -10.03 -6.09
CA THR A 48 -2.23 -9.53 -5.03
C THR A 48 -0.84 -9.18 -5.56
N THR A 49 -0.31 -9.98 -6.49
CA THR A 49 0.98 -9.69 -7.15
C THR A 49 0.90 -8.38 -7.94
N LEU A 50 -0.19 -8.17 -8.69
CA LEU A 50 -0.40 -6.93 -9.42
C LEU A 50 -0.47 -5.74 -8.46
N LEU A 51 -1.30 -5.80 -7.42
CA LEU A 51 -1.40 -4.75 -6.41
C LEU A 51 -0.05 -4.46 -5.71
N ASN A 52 0.72 -5.51 -5.40
CA ASN A 52 2.06 -5.34 -4.80
C ASN A 52 3.03 -4.62 -5.73
N ILE A 53 2.95 -4.85 -7.05
CA ILE A 53 3.79 -4.13 -8.02
C ILE A 53 3.32 -2.68 -8.15
N LEU A 54 2.01 -2.43 -8.30
CA LEU A 54 1.45 -1.08 -8.36
C LEU A 54 1.77 -0.25 -7.12
N SER A 55 1.91 -0.92 -6.00
CA SER A 55 2.26 -0.32 -4.72
C SER A 55 3.76 -0.28 -4.42
N THR A 56 4.59 -0.68 -5.37
CA THR A 56 6.06 -0.73 -5.23
C THR A 56 6.57 -1.63 -4.09
N LEU A 57 5.73 -2.57 -3.61
CA LEU A 57 6.12 -3.60 -2.62
C LEU A 57 6.84 -4.77 -3.30
N GLU A 58 6.62 -4.96 -4.60
CA GLU A 58 7.23 -6.00 -5.42
C GLU A 58 7.73 -5.39 -6.75
N LYS A 59 8.85 -5.87 -7.28
CA LYS A 59 9.35 -5.45 -8.59
C LYS A 59 8.83 -6.38 -9.69
N PRO A 60 8.44 -5.87 -10.85
CA PRO A 60 8.10 -6.71 -11.99
C PRO A 60 9.34 -7.43 -12.53
N THR A 61 9.15 -8.50 -13.29
CA THR A 61 10.22 -9.16 -14.05
C THR A 61 10.54 -8.37 -15.33
N SER A 62 9.50 -7.82 -15.96
CA SER A 62 9.60 -6.91 -17.11
C SER A 62 8.33 -6.07 -17.23
N GLY A 63 8.34 -5.08 -18.14
CA GLY A 63 7.29 -4.10 -18.25
C GLY A 63 7.51 -2.92 -17.30
N GLN A 64 6.60 -1.97 -17.30
CA GLN A 64 6.72 -0.75 -16.50
C GLN A 64 5.36 -0.29 -15.97
N VAL A 65 5.42 0.48 -14.89
CA VAL A 65 4.26 1.16 -14.33
C VAL A 65 4.60 2.64 -14.24
N LEU A 66 3.80 3.46 -14.88
CA LEU A 66 3.94 4.92 -14.86
C LEU A 66 2.88 5.52 -13.95
N LEU A 67 3.27 6.33 -12.98
CA LEU A 67 2.39 7.17 -12.18
C LEU A 67 2.67 8.64 -12.53
N ASN A 68 1.68 9.38 -13.01
CA ASN A 68 1.86 10.74 -13.52
C ASN A 68 3.01 10.85 -14.54
N LYS A 69 3.15 9.86 -15.42
CA LYS A 69 4.21 9.72 -16.43
C LYS A 69 5.61 9.40 -15.89
N GLU A 70 5.78 9.24 -14.58
CA GLU A 70 7.03 8.82 -13.97
C GLU A 70 7.05 7.30 -13.76
N ASP A 71 8.12 6.63 -14.19
CA ASP A 71 8.26 5.18 -14.05
C ASP A 71 8.58 4.79 -12.60
N ILE A 72 7.56 4.28 -11.90
CA ILE A 72 7.70 3.86 -10.50
C ILE A 72 8.43 2.51 -10.35
N THR A 73 8.59 1.75 -11.43
CA THR A 73 9.34 0.48 -11.40
C THR A 73 10.87 0.71 -11.43
N ALA A 74 11.31 1.89 -11.86
CA ALA A 74 12.71 2.29 -11.92
C ALA A 74 13.21 3.00 -10.65
N ILE A 75 12.34 3.25 -9.66
CA ILE A 75 12.70 3.92 -8.41
C ILE A 75 13.76 3.08 -7.66
N LYS A 76 14.80 3.75 -7.18
CA LYS A 76 15.88 3.11 -6.40
C LYS A 76 15.38 2.68 -5.02
N ASP A 77 15.91 1.56 -4.52
CA ASP A 77 15.47 0.97 -3.24
C ASP A 77 15.55 1.95 -2.05
N LYS A 78 16.54 2.84 -2.05
CA LYS A 78 16.70 3.88 -0.99
C LYS A 78 15.62 4.97 -1.02
N GLU A 79 14.95 5.17 -2.16
CA GLU A 79 13.95 6.22 -2.37
C GLU A 79 12.52 5.68 -2.30
N ILE A 80 12.35 4.37 -2.49
CA ILE A 80 11.04 3.73 -2.65
C ILE A 80 10.13 3.87 -1.42
N SER A 81 10.71 3.88 -0.20
CA SER A 81 9.92 4.05 1.03
C SER A 81 9.40 5.49 1.20
N ALA A 82 10.18 6.48 0.78
CA ALA A 82 9.74 7.87 0.74
C ALA A 82 8.64 8.04 -0.31
N PHE A 83 8.84 7.48 -1.50
CA PHE A 83 7.84 7.52 -2.56
C PHE A 83 6.49 6.93 -2.11
N ARG A 84 6.48 5.73 -1.49
CA ARG A 84 5.24 5.13 -0.96
C ARG A 84 4.53 6.04 0.03
N ARG A 85 5.28 6.60 0.98
CA ARG A 85 4.73 7.48 2.01
C ARG A 85 4.10 8.75 1.43
N ASP A 86 4.71 9.30 0.39
CA ASP A 86 4.36 10.62 -0.13
C ASP A 86 3.31 10.55 -1.26
N HIS A 87 3.18 9.42 -1.96
CA HIS A 87 2.36 9.28 -3.16
C HIS A 87 1.28 8.20 -3.09
N LEU A 88 1.36 7.24 -2.15
CA LEU A 88 0.46 6.09 -2.12
C LEU A 88 -0.25 5.98 -0.77
N GLY A 89 -1.51 5.59 -0.81
CA GLY A 89 -2.28 5.18 0.38
C GLY A 89 -2.61 3.69 0.29
N PHE A 90 -2.51 2.99 1.42
CA PHE A 90 -2.79 1.56 1.50
C PHE A 90 -3.86 1.26 2.52
N VAL A 91 -4.76 0.37 2.15
CA VAL A 91 -5.66 -0.32 3.08
C VAL A 91 -5.37 -1.81 2.98
N PHE A 92 -4.74 -2.36 4.01
CA PHE A 92 -4.31 -3.75 4.04
C PHE A 92 -5.40 -4.70 4.55
N GLN A 93 -5.44 -5.92 4.02
CA GLN A 93 -6.33 -6.97 4.52
C GLN A 93 -5.96 -7.39 5.96
N ASP A 94 -4.67 -7.46 6.27
CA ASP A 94 -4.13 -7.90 7.56
C ASP A 94 -3.84 -6.72 8.52
N PHE A 95 -4.40 -5.55 8.24
CA PHE A 95 -4.33 -4.31 9.01
C PHE A 95 -2.93 -3.71 9.16
N ASN A 96 -1.88 -4.51 9.35
CA ASN A 96 -0.47 -4.12 9.51
C ASN A 96 -0.21 -3.12 10.65
N LEU A 97 -0.99 -3.20 11.73
CA LEU A 97 -0.77 -2.41 12.93
C LEU A 97 0.37 -3.02 13.77
N LEU A 98 1.16 -2.17 14.39
CA LEU A 98 2.21 -2.57 15.32
C LEU A 98 1.61 -2.81 16.71
N ASP A 99 1.61 -4.05 17.18
CA ASP A 99 1.02 -4.43 18.48
C ASP A 99 1.74 -3.82 19.69
N THR A 100 2.95 -3.31 19.49
CA THR A 100 3.75 -2.61 20.52
C THR A 100 3.37 -1.14 20.69
N LEU A 101 2.56 -0.59 19.80
CA LEU A 101 2.09 0.79 19.80
C LEU A 101 0.58 0.83 20.02
N ASN A 102 0.09 1.83 20.76
CA ASN A 102 -1.35 2.09 20.82
C ASN A 102 -1.89 2.62 19.49
N VAL A 103 -3.20 2.77 19.35
CA VAL A 103 -3.84 3.24 18.12
C VAL A 103 -3.34 4.62 17.70
N ARG A 104 -3.21 5.56 18.61
CA ARG A 104 -2.69 6.90 18.32
C ARG A 104 -1.29 6.84 17.73
N ASP A 105 -0.40 6.07 18.32
CA ASP A 105 0.99 5.97 17.90
C ASP A 105 1.13 5.24 16.57
N ASN A 106 0.29 4.24 16.30
CA ASN A 106 0.19 3.62 14.97
C ASN A 106 -0.18 4.65 13.90
N ILE A 107 -1.20 5.51 14.17
CA ILE A 107 -1.64 6.57 13.26
C ILE A 107 -0.54 7.64 13.08
N TYR A 108 0.19 7.96 14.14
CA TYR A 108 1.25 8.96 14.07
C TYR A 108 2.53 8.48 13.39
N LEU A 109 2.79 7.18 13.38
CA LEU A 109 4.05 6.62 12.90
C LEU A 109 4.49 7.13 11.53
N PRO A 110 3.65 7.11 10.47
CA PRO A 110 4.05 7.64 9.16
C PRO A 110 4.36 9.14 9.19
N LEU A 111 3.69 9.91 10.03
CA LEU A 111 3.94 11.34 10.19
C LEU A 111 5.25 11.61 10.95
N VAL A 112 5.56 10.78 11.95
CA VAL A 112 6.86 10.83 12.66
C VAL A 112 8.00 10.52 11.70
N LEU A 113 7.86 9.47 10.88
CA LEU A 113 8.86 9.12 9.85
C LEU A 113 9.03 10.21 8.79
N SER A 114 7.99 11.00 8.54
CA SER A 114 8.02 12.18 7.65
C SER A 114 8.56 13.45 8.35
N LYS A 115 8.99 13.35 9.63
CA LYS A 115 9.43 14.48 10.44
C LYS A 115 8.39 15.60 10.56
N SER A 116 7.11 15.25 10.55
CA SER A 116 6.01 16.20 10.74
C SER A 116 6.00 16.77 12.15
N SER A 117 5.54 18.03 12.30
CA SER A 117 5.42 18.63 13.64
C SER A 117 4.31 17.95 14.47
N VAL A 118 4.47 18.00 15.79
CA VAL A 118 3.47 17.45 16.73
C VAL A 118 2.13 18.14 16.59
N GLU A 119 2.13 19.45 16.33
CA GLU A 119 0.94 20.25 16.09
C GLU A 119 0.16 19.77 14.87
N LEU A 120 0.87 19.45 13.77
CA LEU A 120 0.26 18.92 12.56
C LEU A 120 -0.32 17.52 12.82
N MET A 121 0.39 16.65 13.52
CA MET A 121 -0.11 15.31 13.87
C MET A 121 -1.41 15.40 14.67
N LYS A 122 -1.42 16.22 15.73
CA LYS A 122 -2.61 16.45 16.59
C LYS A 122 -3.77 17.04 15.82
N SER A 123 -3.52 18.04 14.95
CA SER A 123 -4.57 18.69 14.17
C SER A 123 -5.23 17.71 13.17
N ARG A 124 -4.44 16.89 12.47
CA ARG A 124 -4.97 15.86 11.55
C ARG A 124 -5.78 14.80 12.30
N LEU A 125 -5.27 14.30 13.40
CA LEU A 125 -5.97 13.28 14.20
C LEU A 125 -7.30 13.81 14.73
N LYS A 126 -7.35 15.06 15.22
CA LYS A 126 -8.56 15.71 15.70
C LYS A 126 -9.67 15.76 14.65
N VAL A 127 -9.31 15.88 13.38
CA VAL A 127 -10.26 15.92 12.26
C VAL A 127 -10.67 14.52 11.80
N LEU A 128 -9.73 13.56 11.76
CA LEU A 128 -9.96 12.24 11.18
C LEU A 128 -10.59 11.26 12.17
N ALA A 129 -10.19 11.29 13.44
CA ALA A 129 -10.67 10.33 14.43
C ALA A 129 -12.21 10.32 14.58
N PRO A 130 -12.92 11.47 14.65
CA PRO A 130 -14.37 11.48 14.66
C PRO A 130 -15.01 10.91 13.39
N LYS A 131 -14.44 11.22 12.24
CA LYS A 131 -14.96 10.74 10.93
C LYS A 131 -14.88 9.22 10.81
N LEU A 132 -13.88 8.60 11.44
CA LEU A 132 -13.65 7.17 11.44
C LEU A 132 -14.25 6.46 12.67
N ASN A 133 -14.85 7.21 13.62
CA ASN A 133 -15.38 6.69 14.88
C ASN A 133 -14.33 5.90 15.67
N ILE A 134 -13.13 6.45 15.82
CA ILE A 134 -12.00 5.85 16.55
C ILE A 134 -11.50 6.69 17.72
N GLU A 135 -12.16 7.79 18.09
CA GLU A 135 -11.72 8.70 19.15
C GLU A 135 -11.52 7.99 20.50
N ASN A 136 -12.46 7.11 20.85
CA ASN A 136 -12.45 6.33 22.10
C ASN A 136 -11.50 5.11 22.02
N LEU A 137 -10.83 4.90 20.91
CA LEU A 137 -9.91 3.79 20.69
C LEU A 137 -8.44 4.21 20.74
N LEU A 138 -8.15 5.51 20.75
CA LEU A 138 -6.79 6.06 20.56
C LEU A 138 -5.76 5.56 21.57
N GLU A 139 -6.17 5.28 22.79
CA GLU A 139 -5.28 4.78 23.85
C GLU A 139 -5.23 3.24 23.93
N LYS A 140 -6.06 2.53 23.14
CA LYS A 140 -6.10 1.08 23.13
C LYS A 140 -4.94 0.50 22.31
N GLN A 141 -4.59 -0.75 22.64
CA GLN A 141 -3.65 -1.54 21.85
C GLN A 141 -4.40 -2.27 20.71
N PRO A 142 -3.73 -2.58 19.59
CA PRO A 142 -4.36 -3.27 18.46
C PRO A 142 -5.06 -4.57 18.82
N PHE A 143 -4.53 -5.35 19.76
CA PHE A 143 -5.15 -6.62 20.20
C PHE A 143 -6.47 -6.44 20.95
N GLU A 144 -6.78 -5.23 21.46
CA GLU A 144 -8.06 -4.90 22.11
C GLU A 144 -9.16 -4.52 21.10
N LEU A 145 -8.83 -4.43 19.82
CA LEU A 145 -9.72 -3.96 18.76
C LEU A 145 -10.38 -5.12 18.01
N SER A 146 -11.64 -4.95 17.62
CA SER A 146 -12.27 -5.82 16.62
C SER A 146 -11.64 -5.63 15.25
N GLY A 147 -11.82 -6.60 14.33
CA GLY A 147 -11.32 -6.50 12.96
C GLY A 147 -11.77 -5.22 12.24
N GLY A 148 -13.07 -4.86 12.35
CA GLY A 148 -13.59 -3.62 11.77
C GLY A 148 -13.04 -2.34 12.42
N GLN A 149 -12.66 -2.40 13.70
CA GLN A 149 -11.97 -1.28 14.36
C GLN A 149 -10.53 -1.15 13.86
N LYS A 150 -9.78 -2.26 13.76
CA LYS A 150 -8.44 -2.29 13.19
C LYS A 150 -8.40 -1.73 11.77
N GLN A 151 -9.43 -2.04 10.95
CA GLN A 151 -9.53 -1.58 9.58
C GLN A 151 -9.73 -0.06 9.47
N ARG A 152 -10.31 0.58 10.48
CA ARG A 152 -10.51 2.02 10.50
C ARG A 152 -9.30 2.80 11.06
N VAL A 153 -8.41 2.12 11.74
CA VAL A 153 -7.12 2.65 12.23
C VAL A 153 -6.09 2.67 11.13
#